data_c3dfa48fcd0a3433f0b7f525ee3cdc69
#
_entry.id   c3dfa48fcd0a3433f0b7f525ee3cdc69
#
_cell.length_a   1.000
_cell.length_b   1.000
_cell.length_c   1.000
_cell.angle_alpha   90.00
_cell.angle_beta   90.00
_cell.angle_gamma   90.00
#
_symmetry.space_group_name_H-M   'P 1'
#
loop_
_entity.id
_entity.type
_entity.pdbx_description
1 polymer ?
#
loop_
_entity_poly.entity_id
_entity_poly.type
_entity_poly.pdbx_seq_one_letter_code
_entity_poly.pdbx_strand_id
1 'polypeptide(L)'
;MIIGLQVRHFKAYKNIKYIPIGHEHNFVAYSGENGAGKSSILEALDTFLNNKNWLITKNANASDSYICPLFLIPKDKVSRLTSYFETISNYFWGLEQKDKKDHFFEVRDKLIKSHKESYYLVFVGESIDHKIVIPFGESIQKSLLKELEPNFSEKNFLKELKNLYSYVYIPVEINSEDFTKIETVEMQKIFNKEVVNEIKQSLRPKDIDNINTRLDLFVSELEGKMEGEYYYDTGDTGTKKLTQTSLVDTILEMYFKKRVLMKGNREEVKLSKKMSELSAGEKRESLINLVYVFLKEEKERNKIIIIGIDEPENSLHTAICYEQFEKLKKVSKVAQVLLTTHWYGFLPIVDKGLVHFIKTEIKEKDSGSDERIVFDQTVDLYRYPYQTKKLPKDFSLKSTNDLVQSIFHSLTTNDPYNWLICEGSSDQIYLEYFLKDLKSELNLQIIPVGGVELVKKFYKYLSLPITEITGLKDCGRIFCLTDTDANLRKNGVDQFKELKSHIILKRLSSGADNVTELIKFELEEKQEPIDIEKSLNPQVFAETLIQLKANPKYLVGEDQIQNVKGNTTISNLRNWDLEKFFLDEGVKDDFAAKYIQVMINQFDDTYIPTWVAEIRKYFLK
;
A
#
# COMPACT_ATOMS: atom_id res chain seq x y z
N MET A 1 3.05 9.20 10.47
CA MET A 1 1.95 8.38 9.92
C MET A 1 0.68 8.59 10.73
N ILE A 2 -0.48 8.24 10.17
CA ILE A 2 -1.75 8.13 10.91
C ILE A 2 -1.94 6.66 11.24
N ILE A 3 -2.19 6.36 12.51
CA ILE A 3 -2.27 4.97 13.00
C ILE A 3 -3.67 4.57 13.47
N GLY A 4 -4.58 5.53 13.55
CA GLY A 4 -5.98 5.34 13.87
C GLY A 4 -6.78 6.58 13.52
N LEU A 5 -8.09 6.46 13.51
CA LEU A 5 -9.02 7.56 13.24
C LEU A 5 -10.29 7.37 14.06
N GLN A 6 -10.71 8.40 14.78
CA GLN A 6 -12.01 8.42 15.44
C GLN A 6 -12.92 9.42 14.73
N VAL A 7 -14.13 8.99 14.41
CA VAL A 7 -15.13 9.82 13.74
C VAL A 7 -16.46 9.76 14.45
N ARG A 8 -17.25 10.83 14.35
CA ARG A 8 -18.64 10.89 14.80
C ARG A 8 -19.47 11.66 13.79
N HIS A 9 -20.63 11.12 13.45
CA HIS A 9 -21.60 11.73 12.53
C HIS A 9 -21.05 12.13 11.16
N PHE A 10 -20.15 11.30 10.62
CA PHE A 10 -19.57 11.51 9.30
C PHE A 10 -20.00 10.40 8.34
N LYS A 11 -20.74 10.73 7.28
CA LYS A 11 -21.25 9.79 6.25
C LYS A 11 -21.89 8.53 6.85
N ALA A 12 -21.29 7.37 6.65
CA ALA A 12 -21.77 6.07 7.13
C ALA A 12 -21.64 5.90 8.66
N TYR A 13 -20.80 6.71 9.31
CA TYR A 13 -20.50 6.58 10.74
C TYR A 13 -21.43 7.43 11.61
N LYS A 14 -22.55 6.83 12.05
CA LYS A 14 -23.61 7.49 12.84
C LYS A 14 -23.19 7.82 14.28
N ASN A 15 -22.39 6.94 14.88
CA ASN A 15 -21.96 7.06 16.28
C ASN A 15 -20.45 7.25 16.36
N ILE A 16 -19.92 7.45 17.56
CA ILE A 16 -18.47 7.45 17.78
C ILE A 16 -17.90 6.10 17.33
N LYS A 17 -16.98 6.15 16.38
CA LYS A 17 -16.33 4.97 15.85
C LYS A 17 -14.83 5.17 15.77
N TYR A 18 -14.08 4.26 16.40
CA TYR A 18 -12.65 4.13 16.17
C TYR A 18 -12.41 3.24 14.96
N ILE A 19 -11.56 3.69 14.06
CA ILE A 19 -11.16 3.05 12.82
C ILE A 19 -9.69 2.69 12.95
N PRO A 20 -9.33 1.39 13.02
CA PRO A 20 -7.93 0.98 13.08
C PRO A 20 -7.24 1.25 11.74
N ILE A 21 -6.01 1.74 11.79
CA ILE A 21 -5.14 1.89 10.61
C ILE A 21 -3.91 1.01 10.81
N GLY A 22 -3.25 1.12 11.97
CA GLY A 22 -2.05 0.34 12.31
C GLY A 22 -0.76 1.14 12.13
N HIS A 23 0.32 0.61 12.69
CA HIS A 23 1.63 1.28 12.73
C HIS A 23 2.76 0.40 12.16
N GLU A 24 2.50 -0.88 11.96
CA GLU A 24 3.50 -1.84 11.51
C GLU A 24 3.86 -1.66 10.03
N HIS A 25 2.88 -1.24 9.23
CA HIS A 25 3.03 -1.15 7.78
C HIS A 25 2.45 0.15 7.21
N ASN A 26 3.07 0.61 6.12
CA ASN A 26 2.59 1.79 5.38
C ASN A 26 1.46 1.46 4.38
N PHE A 27 1.27 0.19 4.01
CA PHE A 27 0.19 -0.24 3.13
C PHE A 27 -0.98 -0.72 3.99
N VAL A 28 -2.14 -0.08 3.86
CA VAL A 28 -3.35 -0.43 4.59
C VAL A 28 -4.54 -0.48 3.64
N ALA A 29 -5.21 -1.61 3.60
CA ALA A 29 -6.39 -1.83 2.78
C ALA A 29 -7.65 -2.03 3.63
N TYR A 30 -8.74 -1.41 3.22
CA TYR A 30 -10.07 -1.65 3.77
C TYR A 30 -10.89 -2.44 2.76
N SER A 31 -11.32 -3.63 3.13
CA SER A 31 -12.10 -4.52 2.28
C SER A 31 -13.41 -4.91 2.98
N GLY A 32 -14.43 -5.27 2.21
CA GLY A 32 -15.74 -5.64 2.76
C GLY A 32 -16.88 -5.30 1.81
N GLU A 33 -18.11 -5.40 2.31
CA GLU A 33 -19.33 -5.20 1.54
C GLU A 33 -19.50 -3.77 1.01
N ASN A 34 -20.30 -3.62 -0.05
CA ASN A 34 -20.67 -2.29 -0.55
C ASN A 34 -21.52 -1.56 0.51
N GLY A 35 -21.27 -0.27 0.67
CA GLY A 35 -21.97 0.53 1.67
C GLY A 35 -21.44 0.40 3.10
N ALA A 36 -20.49 -0.50 3.38
CA ALA A 36 -19.92 -0.67 4.74
C ALA A 36 -19.05 0.51 5.23
N GLY A 37 -19.04 1.64 4.53
CA GLY A 37 -18.35 2.86 4.98
C GLY A 37 -16.86 2.93 4.65
N LYS A 38 -16.33 2.08 3.75
CA LYS A 38 -14.91 2.06 3.37
C LYS A 38 -14.43 3.42 2.85
N SER A 39 -15.08 3.96 1.82
CA SER A 39 -14.74 5.25 1.20
C SER A 39 -14.83 6.41 2.20
N SER A 40 -15.77 6.33 3.14
CA SER A 40 -15.96 7.34 4.17
C SER A 40 -14.74 7.53 5.08
N ILE A 41 -13.86 6.51 5.19
CA ILE A 41 -12.60 6.59 5.94
C ILE A 41 -11.63 7.56 5.24
N LEU A 42 -11.45 7.35 3.93
CA LEU A 42 -10.53 8.16 3.11
C LEU A 42 -11.04 9.60 2.98
N GLU A 43 -12.35 9.77 2.80
CA GLU A 43 -12.98 11.08 2.72
C GLU A 43 -12.95 11.85 4.05
N ALA A 44 -13.04 11.15 5.20
CA ALA A 44 -12.87 11.80 6.50
C ALA A 44 -11.45 12.39 6.64
N LEU A 45 -10.43 11.66 6.19
CA LEU A 45 -9.06 12.17 6.17
C LEU A 45 -8.90 13.33 5.18
N ASP A 46 -9.57 13.29 4.01
CA ASP A 46 -9.57 14.39 3.04
C ASP A 46 -10.24 15.64 3.61
N THR A 47 -11.37 15.47 4.29
CA THR A 47 -12.06 16.56 4.98
C THR A 47 -11.18 17.20 6.05
N PHE A 48 -10.51 16.39 6.87
CA PHE A 48 -9.65 16.90 7.93
C PHE A 48 -8.37 17.55 7.40
N LEU A 49 -7.60 16.84 6.56
CA LEU A 49 -6.26 17.30 6.13
C LEU A 49 -6.32 18.38 5.05
N ASN A 50 -7.26 18.28 4.11
CA ASN A 50 -7.40 19.19 2.97
C ASN A 50 -8.53 20.23 3.15
N ASN A 51 -9.18 20.27 4.32
CA ASN A 51 -10.28 21.20 4.63
C ASN A 51 -11.42 21.12 3.59
N LYS A 52 -11.81 19.91 3.20
CA LYS A 52 -12.94 19.69 2.30
C LYS A 52 -14.27 19.84 3.05
N ASN A 53 -15.36 19.90 2.30
CA ASN A 53 -16.70 20.04 2.85
C ASN A 53 -17.07 18.87 3.76
N TRP A 54 -17.71 19.17 4.88
CA TRP A 54 -18.18 18.17 5.82
C TRP A 54 -19.42 17.45 5.28
N LEU A 55 -19.34 16.11 5.28
CA LEU A 55 -20.43 15.24 4.82
C LEU A 55 -21.09 14.57 6.03
N ILE A 56 -22.06 15.27 6.61
CA ILE A 56 -22.71 14.86 7.87
C ILE A 56 -23.64 13.68 7.63
N THR A 57 -23.69 12.75 8.56
CA THR A 57 -24.65 11.64 8.55
C THR A 57 -26.08 12.18 8.55
N LYS A 58 -26.94 11.63 7.69
CA LYS A 58 -28.35 12.03 7.60
C LYS A 58 -29.04 11.94 8.95
N ASN A 59 -29.74 12.99 9.33
CA ASN A 59 -30.47 13.16 10.61
C ASN A 59 -29.57 13.22 11.87
N ALA A 60 -28.26 13.43 11.73
CA ALA A 60 -27.38 13.66 12.87
C ALA A 60 -27.30 15.14 13.23
N ASN A 61 -26.96 15.42 14.49
CA ASN A 61 -26.69 16.79 14.92
C ASN A 61 -25.29 17.21 14.41
N ALA A 62 -25.27 18.25 13.58
CA ALA A 62 -24.03 18.75 12.99
C ALA A 62 -22.99 19.18 14.02
N SER A 63 -23.41 19.87 15.11
CA SER A 63 -22.50 20.36 16.15
C SER A 63 -21.72 19.25 16.87
N ASP A 64 -22.22 18.02 16.84
CA ASP A 64 -21.59 16.85 17.46
C ASP A 64 -20.63 16.11 16.52
N SER A 65 -20.52 16.58 15.27
CA SER A 65 -19.70 15.94 14.24
C SER A 65 -18.23 16.29 14.42
N TYR A 66 -17.37 15.27 14.38
CA TYR A 66 -15.93 15.48 14.44
C TYR A 66 -15.13 14.37 13.70
N ILE A 67 -13.92 14.75 13.33
CA ILE A 67 -12.90 13.86 12.76
C ILE A 67 -11.63 14.03 13.59
N CYS A 68 -11.15 12.95 14.17
CA CYS A 68 -10.01 12.96 15.09
C CYS A 68 -9.01 11.85 14.72
N PRO A 69 -7.99 12.14 13.91
CA PRO A 69 -6.93 11.18 13.59
C PRO A 69 -5.97 10.97 14.75
N LEU A 70 -5.47 9.76 14.92
CA LEU A 70 -4.38 9.42 15.82
C LEU A 70 -3.06 9.43 15.06
N PHE A 71 -2.20 10.35 15.40
CA PHE A 71 -0.92 10.59 14.74
C PHE A 71 0.24 10.00 15.52
N LEU A 72 1.17 9.37 14.80
CA LEU A 72 2.52 9.01 15.26
C LEU A 72 3.52 9.82 14.42
N ILE A 73 4.09 10.87 14.99
CA ILE A 73 4.85 11.90 14.29
C ILE A 73 6.33 11.80 14.69
N PRO A 74 7.29 11.55 13.76
CA PRO A 74 8.71 11.61 14.09
C PRO A 74 9.09 13.00 14.64
N LYS A 75 9.82 13.05 15.75
CA LYS A 75 10.17 14.30 16.42
C LYS A 75 11.01 15.24 15.55
N ASP A 76 11.85 14.70 14.69
CA ASP A 76 12.67 15.42 13.73
C ASP A 76 11.89 16.18 12.65
N LYS A 77 10.63 15.79 12.39
CA LYS A 77 9.74 16.46 11.44
C LYS A 77 9.03 17.69 12.00
N VAL A 78 9.06 17.89 13.30
CA VAL A 78 8.40 19.02 13.96
C VAL A 78 9.41 20.12 14.27
N SER A 79 9.35 21.23 13.56
CA SER A 79 10.24 22.38 13.75
C SER A 79 9.57 23.57 14.46
N ARG A 80 8.24 23.59 14.51
CA ARG A 80 7.45 24.68 15.12
C ARG A 80 6.53 24.13 16.18
N LEU A 81 6.20 24.97 17.19
CA LEU A 81 5.30 24.62 18.29
C LEU A 81 5.70 23.33 19.03
N THR A 82 6.98 23.00 19.03
CA THR A 82 7.54 21.75 19.60
C THR A 82 7.09 21.53 21.05
N SER A 83 7.05 22.58 21.87
CA SER A 83 6.57 22.50 23.26
C SER A 83 5.13 22.02 23.38
N TYR A 84 4.23 22.47 22.50
CA TYR A 84 2.85 22.00 22.50
C TYR A 84 2.71 20.55 22.02
N PHE A 85 3.49 20.16 20.98
CA PHE A 85 3.55 18.76 20.56
C PHE A 85 4.08 17.86 21.69
N GLU A 86 5.08 18.31 22.43
CA GLU A 86 5.65 17.59 23.58
C GLU A 86 4.61 17.42 24.70
N THR A 87 3.96 18.51 25.11
CA THR A 87 2.92 18.48 26.16
C THR A 87 1.77 17.55 25.79
N ILE A 88 1.23 17.70 24.58
CA ILE A 88 0.13 16.85 24.09
C ILE A 88 0.56 15.37 24.00
N SER A 89 1.75 15.12 23.49
CA SER A 89 2.29 13.77 23.37
C SER A 89 2.52 13.12 24.73
N ASN A 90 3.13 13.84 25.67
CA ASN A 90 3.35 13.33 27.02
C ASN A 90 2.04 13.02 27.73
N TYR A 91 1.02 13.85 27.53
CA TYR A 91 -0.31 13.60 28.04
C TYR A 91 -0.88 12.25 27.52
N PHE A 92 -0.84 12.00 26.20
CA PHE A 92 -1.35 10.76 25.63
C PHE A 92 -0.51 9.53 25.97
N TRP A 93 0.81 9.66 26.04
CA TRP A 93 1.67 8.59 26.51
C TRP A 93 1.44 8.24 27.98
N GLY A 94 1.09 9.23 28.81
CA GLY A 94 0.85 9.07 30.24
C GLY A 94 -0.61 8.84 30.64
N LEU A 95 -1.56 8.89 29.70
CA LEU A 95 -2.97 8.77 30.01
C LEU A 95 -3.30 7.42 30.65
N GLU A 96 -3.93 7.43 31.84
CA GLU A 96 -4.32 6.21 32.52
C GLU A 96 -5.57 5.58 31.92
N GLN A 97 -5.53 4.28 31.78
CA GLN A 97 -6.62 3.49 31.23
C GLN A 97 -7.76 3.38 32.25
N LYS A 98 -8.90 3.98 31.94
CA LYS A 98 -10.14 3.83 32.74
C LYS A 98 -11.00 2.64 32.29
N ASP A 99 -10.94 2.29 30.98
CA ASP A 99 -11.68 1.20 30.37
C ASP A 99 -10.76 0.24 29.61
N LYS A 100 -10.80 -1.04 29.94
CA LYS A 100 -9.92 -2.09 29.36
C LYS A 100 -10.20 -2.43 27.90
N LYS A 101 -11.19 -1.82 27.24
CA LYS A 101 -11.63 -2.16 25.88
C LYS A 101 -11.40 -1.05 24.86
N ASP A 102 -10.65 -0.01 25.18
CA ASP A 102 -10.40 1.08 24.25
C ASP A 102 -9.18 0.77 23.39
N HIS A 103 -9.38 0.65 22.08
CA HIS A 103 -8.35 0.36 21.09
C HIS A 103 -7.14 1.30 21.11
N PHE A 104 -7.34 2.56 21.53
CA PHE A 104 -6.23 3.50 21.70
C PHE A 104 -5.18 2.97 22.68
N PHE A 105 -5.62 2.50 23.85
CA PHE A 105 -4.68 1.98 24.86
C PHE A 105 -3.94 0.74 24.40
N GLU A 106 -4.62 -0.16 23.67
CA GLU A 106 -3.97 -1.34 23.09
C GLU A 106 -2.84 -0.96 22.11
N VAL A 107 -3.09 0.02 21.25
CA VAL A 107 -2.10 0.53 20.29
C VAL A 107 -0.97 1.26 21.02
N ARG A 108 -1.30 2.17 21.93
CA ARG A 108 -0.31 2.92 22.71
C ARG A 108 0.64 2.01 23.49
N ASP A 109 0.10 1.00 24.17
CA ASP A 109 0.91 0.12 25.03
C ASP A 109 1.90 -0.74 24.22
N LYS A 110 1.55 -1.09 22.98
CA LYS A 110 2.47 -1.71 22.04
C LYS A 110 3.61 -0.77 21.62
N LEU A 111 3.29 0.50 21.44
CA LEU A 111 4.21 1.52 20.93
C LEU A 111 5.14 2.11 22.00
N ILE A 112 4.73 2.12 23.27
CA ILE A 112 5.40 2.89 24.33
C ILE A 112 6.89 2.53 24.48
N LYS A 113 7.24 1.25 24.32
CA LYS A 113 8.62 0.77 24.47
C LYS A 113 9.54 1.12 23.32
N SER A 114 9.00 1.23 22.11
CA SER A 114 9.78 1.36 20.88
C SER A 114 9.72 2.75 20.24
N HIS A 115 8.64 3.52 20.50
CA HIS A 115 8.38 4.76 19.76
C HIS A 115 8.36 6.03 20.64
N LYS A 116 8.13 5.93 21.94
CA LYS A 116 7.98 7.10 22.83
C LYS A 116 9.14 8.09 22.76
N GLU A 117 10.37 7.60 22.67
CA GLU A 117 11.57 8.45 22.63
C GLU A 117 11.68 9.25 21.32
N SER A 118 11.31 8.63 20.18
CA SER A 118 11.55 9.18 18.85
C SER A 118 10.32 9.79 18.18
N TYR A 119 9.11 9.58 18.75
CA TYR A 119 7.85 10.01 18.14
C TYR A 119 6.97 10.78 19.13
N TYR A 120 6.22 11.73 18.59
CA TYR A 120 5.07 12.33 19.26
C TYR A 120 3.82 11.47 18.98
N LEU A 121 3.05 11.18 20.03
CA LEU A 121 1.72 10.57 19.93
C LEU A 121 0.67 11.67 20.12
N VAL A 122 -0.11 11.96 19.08
CA VAL A 122 -1.08 13.06 19.07
C VAL A 122 -2.44 12.54 18.65
N PHE A 123 -3.42 12.60 19.56
CA PHE A 123 -4.79 12.20 19.26
C PHE A 123 -5.71 13.42 19.36
N VAL A 124 -5.64 14.24 18.34
CA VAL A 124 -6.31 15.54 18.25
C VAL A 124 -6.95 15.68 16.89
N GLY A 125 -8.18 16.15 16.89
CA GLY A 125 -8.97 16.39 15.68
C GLY A 125 -9.70 17.71 15.68
N GLU A 126 -10.70 17.80 14.82
CA GLU A 126 -11.47 19.01 14.57
C GLU A 126 -12.97 18.69 14.49
N SER A 127 -13.81 19.56 15.03
CA SER A 127 -15.25 19.55 14.82
C SER A 127 -15.62 20.33 13.55
N ILE A 128 -16.87 20.22 13.13
CA ILE A 128 -17.40 21.00 12.00
C ILE A 128 -17.26 22.51 12.22
N ASP A 129 -17.30 22.97 13.47
CA ASP A 129 -17.13 24.38 13.85
C ASP A 129 -15.66 24.81 13.93
N HIS A 130 -14.75 24.00 13.41
CA HIS A 130 -13.29 24.23 13.44
C HIS A 130 -12.69 24.36 14.84
N LYS A 131 -13.31 23.76 15.86
CA LYS A 131 -12.78 23.67 17.21
C LYS A 131 -11.97 22.40 17.39
N ILE A 132 -10.96 22.48 18.23
CA ILE A 132 -10.16 21.29 18.57
C ILE A 132 -11.02 20.26 19.31
N VAL A 133 -10.87 19.00 18.95
CA VAL A 133 -11.53 17.87 19.60
C VAL A 133 -10.47 16.89 20.10
N ILE A 134 -10.63 16.49 21.35
CA ILE A 134 -9.83 15.46 21.99
C ILE A 134 -10.78 14.31 22.34
N PRO A 135 -10.47 13.07 21.94
CA PRO A 135 -11.26 11.91 22.32
C PRO A 135 -11.35 11.74 23.84
N PHE A 136 -12.20 10.83 24.31
CA PHE A 136 -12.38 10.46 25.72
C PHE A 136 -13.22 11.43 26.59
N GLY A 137 -13.84 12.45 25.98
CA GLY A 137 -14.81 13.31 26.64
C GLY A 137 -14.28 14.63 27.19
N GLU A 138 -15.20 15.47 27.60
CA GLU A 138 -14.92 16.87 27.99
C GLU A 138 -13.92 17.03 29.15
N SER A 139 -13.93 16.13 30.12
CA SER A 139 -13.04 16.24 31.29
C SER A 139 -11.57 16.11 30.89
N ILE A 140 -11.28 15.19 29.96
CA ILE A 140 -9.93 14.98 29.44
C ILE A 140 -9.52 16.15 28.55
N GLN A 141 -10.43 16.63 27.72
CA GLN A 141 -10.19 17.80 26.87
C GLN A 141 -9.88 19.03 27.72
N LYS A 142 -10.69 19.33 28.77
CA LYS A 142 -10.46 20.45 29.69
C LYS A 142 -9.14 20.32 30.45
N SER A 143 -8.78 19.11 30.88
CA SER A 143 -7.50 18.85 31.56
C SER A 143 -6.31 19.17 30.65
N LEU A 144 -6.28 18.64 29.42
CA LEU A 144 -5.20 18.88 28.48
C LEU A 144 -5.12 20.36 28.07
N LEU A 145 -6.25 21.01 27.77
CA LEU A 145 -6.25 22.43 27.39
C LEU A 145 -5.71 23.32 28.51
N LYS A 146 -5.98 22.98 29.77
CA LYS A 146 -5.44 23.69 30.93
C LYS A 146 -3.92 23.56 31.06
N GLU A 147 -3.34 22.42 30.67
CA GLU A 147 -1.87 22.22 30.62
C GLU A 147 -1.20 23.04 29.52
N LEU A 148 -1.95 23.38 28.46
CA LEU A 148 -1.45 24.13 27.30
C LEU A 148 -1.56 25.66 27.46
N GLU A 149 -2.40 26.13 28.39
CA GLU A 149 -2.60 27.58 28.68
C GLU A 149 -1.31 28.24 29.27
N PRO A 150 -1.14 29.58 29.13
CA PRO A 150 -2.13 30.57 28.69
C PRO A 150 -2.04 30.95 27.19
N ASN A 151 -1.06 30.53 26.44
CA ASN A 151 -0.79 31.04 25.09
C ASN A 151 -1.16 30.06 23.95
N PHE A 152 -1.88 28.99 24.25
CA PHE A 152 -2.25 28.00 23.26
C PHE A 152 -3.31 28.50 22.31
N SER A 153 -3.01 28.44 21.00
CA SER A 153 -3.97 28.74 19.94
C SER A 153 -4.36 27.45 19.20
N GLU A 154 -5.58 26.97 19.41
CA GLU A 154 -6.15 25.78 18.76
C GLU A 154 -5.99 25.84 17.25
N LYS A 155 -6.37 26.97 16.65
CA LYS A 155 -6.30 27.20 15.20
C LYS A 155 -4.86 27.11 14.66
N ASN A 156 -3.90 27.70 15.36
CA ASN A 156 -2.50 27.67 14.94
C ASN A 156 -1.93 26.25 15.09
N PHE A 157 -2.26 25.56 16.17
CA PHE A 157 -1.81 24.18 16.37
C PHE A 157 -2.37 23.23 15.30
N LEU A 158 -3.68 23.26 15.04
CA LEU A 158 -4.30 22.45 13.98
C LEU A 158 -3.71 22.76 12.61
N LYS A 159 -3.43 24.02 12.32
CA LYS A 159 -2.78 24.42 11.08
C LYS A 159 -1.38 23.82 10.94
N GLU A 160 -0.55 23.92 11.99
CA GLU A 160 0.81 23.34 11.97
C GLU A 160 0.76 21.79 11.92
N LEU A 161 -0.16 21.16 12.65
CA LEU A 161 -0.36 19.71 12.60
C LEU A 161 -0.72 19.25 11.16
N LYS A 162 -1.68 19.91 10.52
CA LYS A 162 -2.08 19.59 9.14
C LYS A 162 -0.95 19.86 8.14
N ASN A 163 -0.15 20.91 8.35
CA ASN A 163 0.99 21.27 7.49
C ASN A 163 2.12 20.22 7.47
N LEU A 164 2.22 19.39 8.51
CA LEU A 164 3.18 18.28 8.54
C LEU A 164 2.86 17.18 7.51
N TYR A 165 1.63 17.17 7.00
CA TYR A 165 1.13 16.12 6.12
C TYR A 165 0.82 16.65 4.73
N SER A 166 0.97 15.78 3.75
CA SER A 166 0.43 15.94 2.40
C SER A 166 -0.46 14.76 2.11
N TYR A 167 -1.76 14.98 2.01
CA TYR A 167 -2.74 13.95 1.72
C TYR A 167 -3.24 14.07 0.29
N VAL A 168 -3.01 13.05 -0.52
CA VAL A 168 -3.51 12.95 -1.90
C VAL A 168 -4.64 11.94 -1.92
N TYR A 169 -5.85 12.38 -2.23
CA TYR A 169 -7.02 11.51 -2.34
C TYR A 169 -7.42 11.30 -3.79
N ILE A 170 -7.50 10.02 -4.19
CA ILE A 170 -7.96 9.59 -5.51
C ILE A 170 -9.31 8.87 -5.33
N PRO A 171 -10.44 9.53 -5.66
CA PRO A 171 -11.79 8.96 -5.50
C PRO A 171 -12.10 7.90 -6.56
N VAL A 172 -13.20 7.15 -6.36
CA VAL A 172 -13.70 6.16 -7.33
C VAL A 172 -14.03 6.81 -8.67
N GLU A 173 -14.77 7.91 -8.65
CA GLU A 173 -15.12 8.66 -9.85
C GLU A 173 -14.25 9.91 -9.95
N ILE A 174 -13.53 10.05 -11.06
CA ILE A 174 -12.66 11.18 -11.34
C ILE A 174 -13.25 11.93 -12.53
N ASN A 175 -13.92 13.05 -12.26
CA ASN A 175 -14.33 13.94 -13.32
C ASN A 175 -13.14 14.75 -13.87
N SER A 176 -13.32 15.46 -14.99
CA SER A 176 -12.23 16.21 -15.63
C SER A 176 -11.69 17.37 -14.79
N GLU A 177 -12.52 17.96 -13.92
CA GLU A 177 -12.10 19.05 -13.03
C GLU A 177 -11.31 18.51 -11.84
N ASP A 178 -11.77 17.41 -11.22
CA ASP A 178 -11.05 16.76 -10.13
C ASP A 178 -9.71 16.19 -10.62
N PHE A 179 -9.68 15.65 -11.84
CA PHE A 179 -8.45 15.19 -12.45
C PHE A 179 -7.45 16.34 -12.56
N THR A 180 -7.86 17.49 -13.10
CA THR A 180 -6.99 18.67 -13.22
C THR A 180 -6.53 19.16 -11.85
N LYS A 181 -7.39 19.13 -10.81
CA LYS A 181 -7.01 19.49 -9.44
C LYS A 181 -5.99 18.53 -8.85
N ILE A 182 -6.19 17.22 -9.00
CA ILE A 182 -5.24 16.20 -8.51
C ILE A 182 -3.90 16.37 -9.25
N GLU A 183 -3.94 16.53 -10.58
CA GLU A 183 -2.75 16.73 -11.39
C GLU A 183 -1.98 18.01 -11.03
N THR A 184 -2.69 19.09 -10.74
CA THR A 184 -2.06 20.41 -10.55
C THR A 184 -1.83 20.76 -9.08
N VAL A 185 -2.84 20.66 -8.23
CA VAL A 185 -2.79 21.15 -6.85
C VAL A 185 -2.29 20.08 -5.90
N GLU A 186 -2.83 18.88 -5.98
CA GLU A 186 -2.46 17.79 -5.04
C GLU A 186 -1.05 17.25 -5.35
N MET A 187 -0.70 17.12 -6.64
CA MET A 187 0.64 16.74 -7.04
C MET A 187 1.69 17.78 -6.68
N GLN A 188 1.37 19.08 -6.75
CA GLN A 188 2.27 20.14 -6.30
C GLN A 188 2.51 20.14 -4.79
N LYS A 189 1.56 19.64 -4.00
CA LYS A 189 1.77 19.44 -2.55
C LYS A 189 2.83 18.37 -2.28
N ILE A 190 2.98 17.39 -3.18
CA ILE A 190 4.05 16.40 -3.13
C ILE A 190 5.38 17.06 -3.49
N PHE A 191 5.38 17.94 -4.49
CA PHE A 191 6.54 18.78 -4.78
C PHE A 191 6.62 19.89 -3.74
N ASN A 192 7.46 19.70 -2.77
CA ASN A 192 7.77 20.72 -1.77
C ASN A 192 8.51 21.93 -2.39
N LYS A 193 8.22 22.25 -3.64
CA LYS A 193 9.02 23.23 -4.38
C LYS A 193 8.51 24.63 -4.20
N GLU A 194 9.48 25.44 -4.02
CA GLU A 194 9.60 26.88 -3.96
C GLU A 194 8.80 27.63 -5.03
N VAL A 195 8.30 26.99 -6.10
CA VAL A 195 7.52 27.68 -7.15
C VAL A 195 6.33 28.44 -6.56
N VAL A 196 5.61 27.84 -5.60
CA VAL A 196 4.54 28.53 -4.87
C VAL A 196 5.11 29.70 -4.07
N ASN A 197 6.26 29.49 -3.42
CA ASN A 197 6.93 30.53 -2.63
C ASN A 197 7.56 31.59 -3.53
N GLU A 198 8.14 31.22 -4.65
CA GLU A 198 8.69 32.15 -5.66
C GLU A 198 7.58 33.02 -6.28
N ILE A 199 6.43 32.43 -6.65
CA ILE A 199 5.27 33.19 -7.12
C ILE A 199 4.73 34.09 -5.99
N LYS A 200 4.64 33.58 -4.74
CA LYS A 200 4.24 34.40 -3.58
C LYS A 200 5.20 35.59 -3.37
N GLN A 201 6.49 35.38 -3.47
CA GLN A 201 7.48 36.45 -3.34
C GLN A 201 7.36 37.50 -4.49
N SER A 202 6.96 37.04 -5.67
CA SER A 202 6.73 37.92 -6.84
C SER A 202 5.44 38.73 -6.71
N LEU A 203 4.46 38.28 -5.93
CA LEU A 203 3.18 38.95 -5.68
C LEU A 203 3.27 39.73 -4.36
N ARG A 204 3.66 41.01 -4.41
CA ARG A 204 3.74 41.83 -3.19
C ARG A 204 2.35 42.10 -2.61
N PRO A 205 2.18 42.08 -1.27
CA PRO A 205 0.89 42.37 -0.63
C PRO A 205 0.24 43.67 -1.11
N LYS A 206 1.04 44.72 -1.36
CA LYS A 206 0.58 46.00 -1.88
C LYS A 206 -0.04 45.92 -3.28
N ASP A 207 0.47 45.01 -4.12
CA ASP A 207 -0.08 44.82 -5.47
C ASP A 207 -1.45 44.12 -5.40
N ILE A 208 -1.60 43.21 -4.47
CA ILE A 208 -2.86 42.50 -4.21
C ILE A 208 -3.93 43.45 -3.62
N ASP A 209 -3.53 44.32 -2.70
CA ASP A 209 -4.42 45.33 -2.14
C ASP A 209 -4.89 46.30 -3.20
N ASN A 210 -4.01 46.69 -4.13
CA ASN A 210 -4.36 47.53 -5.26
C ASN A 210 -5.36 46.84 -6.21
N ILE A 211 -5.18 45.56 -6.48
CA ILE A 211 -6.11 44.75 -7.30
C ILE A 211 -7.47 44.70 -6.63
N ASN A 212 -7.52 44.36 -5.34
CA ASN A 212 -8.75 44.30 -4.57
C ASN A 212 -9.48 45.66 -4.58
N THR A 213 -8.76 46.76 -4.35
CA THR A 213 -9.34 48.09 -4.34
C THR A 213 -9.97 48.46 -5.71
N ARG A 214 -9.30 48.10 -6.81
CA ARG A 214 -9.85 48.34 -8.17
C ARG A 214 -11.07 47.47 -8.45
N LEU A 215 -11.08 46.23 -8.00
CA LEU A 215 -12.23 45.33 -8.14
C LEU A 215 -13.42 45.81 -7.29
N ASP A 216 -13.17 46.24 -6.06
CA ASP A 216 -14.21 46.81 -5.18
C ASP A 216 -14.84 48.09 -5.81
N LEU A 217 -14.01 48.96 -6.40
CA LEU A 217 -14.50 50.15 -7.14
C LEU A 217 -15.34 49.75 -8.35
N PHE A 218 -14.88 48.80 -9.14
CA PHE A 218 -15.61 48.30 -10.30
C PHE A 218 -16.98 47.69 -9.91
N VAL A 219 -17.01 46.88 -8.86
CA VAL A 219 -18.25 46.30 -8.33
C VAL A 219 -19.20 47.39 -7.86
N SER A 220 -18.69 48.41 -7.11
CA SER A 220 -19.49 49.54 -6.65
C SER A 220 -20.05 50.37 -7.80
N GLU A 221 -19.27 50.56 -8.90
CA GLU A 221 -19.77 51.22 -10.10
C GLU A 221 -20.87 50.43 -10.82
N LEU A 222 -20.75 49.08 -10.85
CA LEU A 222 -21.79 48.23 -11.43
C LEU A 222 -23.08 48.29 -10.60
N GLU A 223 -22.96 48.17 -9.28
CA GLU A 223 -24.09 48.27 -8.36
C GLU A 223 -24.79 49.63 -8.48
N GLY A 224 -24.03 50.70 -8.57
CA GLY A 224 -24.57 52.06 -8.80
C GLY A 224 -25.35 52.19 -10.11
N LYS A 225 -24.97 51.46 -11.16
CA LYS A 225 -25.70 51.45 -12.46
C LYS A 225 -26.95 50.56 -12.42
N MET A 226 -27.03 49.63 -11.49
CA MET A 226 -28.18 48.71 -11.30
C MET A 226 -29.31 49.30 -10.42
N GLU A 227 -29.21 50.60 -10.06
CA GLU A 227 -30.23 51.37 -9.34
C GLU A 227 -30.78 50.71 -8.05
N GLY A 228 -29.98 49.85 -7.43
CA GLY A 228 -30.35 49.12 -6.20
C GLY A 228 -31.22 47.88 -6.39
N GLU A 229 -31.53 47.50 -7.61
CA GLU A 229 -32.26 46.24 -7.90
C GLU A 229 -31.37 45.01 -7.73
N TYR A 230 -30.08 45.13 -7.89
CA TYR A 230 -29.11 44.02 -7.79
C TYR A 230 -27.84 44.47 -7.05
N TYR A 231 -27.29 43.55 -6.28
CA TYR A 231 -26.02 43.75 -5.57
C TYR A 231 -25.20 42.46 -5.56
N TYR A 232 -23.88 42.63 -5.41
CA TYR A 232 -22.96 41.48 -5.27
C TYR A 232 -22.78 41.11 -3.80
N ASP A 233 -23.17 39.91 -3.44
CA ASP A 233 -22.94 39.37 -2.10
C ASP A 233 -21.70 38.46 -2.08
N THR A 234 -21.13 38.28 -0.89
CA THR A 234 -19.95 37.42 -0.69
C THR A 234 -20.25 35.93 -0.74
N GLY A 235 -21.52 35.54 -0.78
CA GLY A 235 -21.96 34.18 -0.67
C GLY A 235 -21.46 33.51 0.63
N ASP A 236 -21.41 32.20 0.64
CA ASP A 236 -20.99 31.39 1.79
C ASP A 236 -19.51 31.53 2.18
N THR A 237 -18.68 32.18 1.36
CA THR A 237 -17.24 32.30 1.61
C THR A 237 -16.85 33.43 2.57
N GLY A 238 -17.73 34.38 2.83
CA GLY A 238 -17.55 35.49 3.80
C GLY A 238 -16.36 36.43 3.55
N THR A 239 -15.56 36.23 2.49
CA THR A 239 -14.38 37.05 2.18
C THR A 239 -14.53 37.76 0.85
N LYS A 240 -14.59 39.11 0.90
CA LYS A 240 -14.66 39.98 -0.29
C LYS A 240 -13.34 40.12 -1.04
N LYS A 241 -12.20 39.76 -0.41
CA LYS A 241 -10.85 40.09 -0.93
C LYS A 241 -10.10 38.87 -1.42
N LEU A 242 -9.44 39.00 -2.57
CA LEU A 242 -8.47 38.05 -3.03
C LEU A 242 -7.27 38.02 -2.07
N THR A 243 -6.87 36.85 -1.66
CA THR A 243 -5.66 36.64 -0.87
C THR A 243 -4.48 36.28 -1.76
N GLN A 244 -3.26 36.45 -1.27
CA GLN A 244 -2.07 36.03 -1.98
C GLN A 244 -2.12 34.53 -2.33
N THR A 245 -2.64 33.71 -1.42
CA THR A 245 -2.76 32.25 -1.64
C THR A 245 -3.78 31.94 -2.73
N SER A 246 -4.97 32.55 -2.71
CA SER A 246 -6.01 32.31 -3.74
C SER A 246 -5.55 32.75 -5.13
N LEU A 247 -4.79 33.86 -5.22
CA LEU A 247 -4.20 34.30 -6.50
C LEU A 247 -3.16 33.33 -7.03
N VAL A 248 -2.26 32.83 -6.18
CA VAL A 248 -1.24 31.85 -6.57
C VAL A 248 -1.91 30.57 -7.07
N ASP A 249 -2.89 30.07 -6.35
CA ASP A 249 -3.64 28.86 -6.72
C ASP A 249 -4.32 29.05 -8.09
N THR A 250 -4.96 30.21 -8.31
CA THR A 250 -5.59 30.53 -9.61
C THR A 250 -4.56 30.64 -10.74
N ILE A 251 -3.42 31.28 -10.51
CA ILE A 251 -2.34 31.40 -11.51
C ILE A 251 -1.82 30.03 -11.91
N LEU A 252 -1.59 29.16 -10.93
CA LEU A 252 -1.14 27.79 -11.18
C LEU A 252 -2.18 26.99 -11.96
N GLU A 253 -3.45 27.05 -11.54
CA GLU A 253 -4.54 26.39 -12.24
C GLU A 253 -4.64 26.84 -13.71
N MET A 254 -4.61 28.15 -13.96
CA MET A 254 -4.65 28.69 -15.33
C MET A 254 -3.41 28.32 -16.15
N TYR A 255 -2.23 28.27 -15.54
CA TYR A 255 -1.00 27.88 -16.21
C TYR A 255 -1.06 26.42 -16.70
N PHE A 256 -1.51 25.52 -15.83
CA PHE A 256 -1.64 24.10 -16.17
C PHE A 256 -2.84 23.81 -17.09
N LYS A 257 -3.91 24.60 -17.04
CA LYS A 257 -4.98 24.54 -18.07
C LYS A 257 -4.46 24.83 -19.49
N LYS A 258 -3.39 25.62 -19.63
CA LYS A 258 -2.75 25.89 -20.92
C LYS A 258 -1.69 24.87 -21.31
N ARG A 259 -1.20 24.06 -20.37
CA ARG A 259 -0.19 23.00 -20.59
C ARG A 259 -0.80 21.66 -20.24
N VAL A 260 -1.36 21.01 -21.26
CA VAL A 260 -2.05 19.73 -21.10
C VAL A 260 -1.01 18.61 -20.97
N LEU A 261 -1.13 17.80 -19.92
CA LEU A 261 -0.36 16.59 -19.76
C LEU A 261 -0.80 15.56 -20.81
N MET A 262 0.16 14.90 -21.45
CA MET A 262 -0.07 13.89 -22.48
C MET A 262 0.48 12.55 -22.02
N LYS A 263 -0.29 11.47 -22.25
CA LYS A 263 0.22 10.08 -22.11
C LYS A 263 0.84 9.67 -23.44
N GLY A 264 2.14 9.38 -23.46
CA GLY A 264 2.86 8.94 -24.65
C GLY A 264 4.29 9.51 -24.73
N ASN A 265 5.00 9.16 -25.79
CA ASN A 265 6.34 9.68 -26.06
C ASN A 265 6.26 11.03 -26.78
N ARG A 266 7.06 12.01 -26.37
CA ARG A 266 7.09 13.36 -26.95
C ARG A 266 7.47 13.36 -28.45
N GLU A 267 8.21 12.35 -28.87
CA GLU A 267 8.64 12.16 -30.26
C GLU A 267 7.57 11.53 -31.15
N GLU A 268 6.58 10.83 -30.54
CA GLU A 268 5.49 10.14 -31.24
C GLU A 268 4.15 10.85 -31.03
N VAL A 269 4.05 12.10 -31.41
CA VAL A 269 2.88 12.98 -31.19
C VAL A 269 1.56 12.36 -31.70
N LYS A 270 1.59 11.54 -32.74
CA LYS A 270 0.38 10.90 -33.30
C LYS A 270 -0.23 9.79 -32.39
N LEU A 271 0.54 9.25 -31.46
CA LEU A 271 0.09 8.21 -30.50
C LEU A 271 -0.19 8.76 -29.11
N SER A 272 0.12 10.04 -28.87
CA SER A 272 -0.07 10.67 -27.58
C SER A 272 -1.52 11.13 -27.39
N LYS A 273 -2.16 10.70 -26.31
CA LYS A 273 -3.53 11.09 -25.93
C LYS A 273 -3.48 12.17 -24.85
N LYS A 274 -4.39 13.16 -24.93
CA LYS A 274 -4.60 14.08 -23.81
C LYS A 274 -5.17 13.32 -22.62
N MET A 275 -4.71 13.65 -21.41
CA MET A 275 -5.19 13.01 -20.19
C MET A 275 -6.71 13.17 -20.01
N SER A 276 -7.30 14.28 -20.47
CA SER A 276 -8.75 14.50 -20.46
C SER A 276 -9.53 13.53 -21.36
N GLU A 277 -8.91 13.00 -22.40
CA GLU A 277 -9.49 12.09 -23.38
C GLU A 277 -9.39 10.61 -22.99
N LEU A 278 -8.68 10.32 -21.90
CA LEU A 278 -8.53 8.98 -21.36
C LEU A 278 -9.83 8.47 -20.75
N SER A 279 -10.06 7.17 -20.82
CA SER A 279 -11.11 6.50 -20.05
C SER A 279 -10.90 6.65 -18.54
N ALA A 280 -11.92 6.40 -17.74
CA ALA A 280 -11.83 6.48 -16.28
C ALA A 280 -10.71 5.59 -15.71
N GLY A 281 -10.56 4.37 -16.25
CA GLY A 281 -9.49 3.45 -15.85
C GLY A 281 -8.09 3.97 -16.23
N GLU A 282 -7.91 4.44 -17.49
CA GLU A 282 -6.64 5.01 -17.95
C GLU A 282 -6.24 6.27 -17.14
N LYS A 283 -7.21 7.12 -16.79
CA LYS A 283 -6.97 8.28 -15.91
C LYS A 283 -6.44 7.87 -14.55
N ARG A 284 -7.07 6.89 -13.93
CA ARG A 284 -6.68 6.37 -12.61
C ARG A 284 -5.30 5.74 -12.64
N GLU A 285 -5.06 4.86 -13.61
CA GLU A 285 -3.74 4.27 -13.85
C GLU A 285 -2.66 5.35 -13.99
N SER A 286 -2.94 6.38 -14.80
CA SER A 286 -2.01 7.48 -15.04
C SER A 286 -1.74 8.30 -13.77
N LEU A 287 -2.76 8.56 -12.93
CA LEU A 287 -2.56 9.25 -11.64
C LEU A 287 -1.69 8.43 -10.68
N ILE A 288 -1.93 7.13 -10.56
CA ILE A 288 -1.11 6.25 -9.71
C ILE A 288 0.34 6.22 -10.23
N ASN A 289 0.53 6.17 -11.55
CA ASN A 289 1.86 6.24 -12.17
C ASN A 289 2.55 7.57 -11.88
N LEU A 290 1.85 8.70 -12.00
CA LEU A 290 2.38 10.01 -11.67
C LEU A 290 2.80 10.11 -10.20
N VAL A 291 1.94 9.67 -9.29
CA VAL A 291 2.26 9.59 -7.85
C VAL A 291 3.53 8.78 -7.63
N TYR A 292 3.64 7.61 -8.25
CA TYR A 292 4.81 6.75 -8.12
C TYR A 292 6.09 7.42 -8.62
N VAL A 293 6.05 8.02 -9.82
CA VAL A 293 7.23 8.70 -10.43
C VAL A 293 7.67 9.86 -9.54
N PHE A 294 6.75 10.70 -9.10
CA PHE A 294 7.07 11.85 -8.25
C PHE A 294 7.65 11.46 -6.90
N LEU A 295 7.11 10.40 -6.29
CA LEU A 295 7.64 9.92 -5.02
C LEU A 295 9.00 9.23 -5.14
N LYS A 296 9.34 8.70 -6.30
CA LYS A 296 10.65 8.07 -6.54
C LYS A 296 11.78 9.10 -6.64
N GLU A 297 11.52 10.25 -7.28
CA GLU A 297 12.53 11.26 -7.59
C GLU A 297 12.88 12.16 -6.37
N GLU A 298 11.97 12.36 -5.43
CA GLU A 298 12.20 13.24 -4.29
C GLU A 298 12.83 12.52 -3.09
N LYS A 299 14.11 12.82 -2.84
CA LYS A 299 14.88 12.25 -1.71
C LYS A 299 14.74 13.04 -0.39
N GLU A 300 14.52 14.36 -0.46
CA GLU A 300 14.37 15.24 0.70
C GLU A 300 12.93 15.72 0.85
N ARG A 301 12.18 15.11 1.77
CA ARG A 301 10.78 15.44 2.02
C ARG A 301 10.60 16.10 3.36
N ASN A 302 10.08 17.33 3.35
CA ASN A 302 9.72 18.04 4.58
C ASN A 302 8.37 17.57 5.15
N LYS A 303 7.51 16.94 4.34
CA LYS A 303 6.17 16.49 4.74
C LYS A 303 6.04 14.97 4.78
N ILE A 304 5.15 14.50 5.65
CA ILE A 304 4.73 13.10 5.71
C ILE A 304 3.63 12.91 4.65
N ILE A 305 3.89 12.05 3.68
CA ILE A 305 2.97 11.83 2.56
C ILE A 305 2.04 10.67 2.86
N ILE A 306 0.76 10.91 2.66
CA ILE A 306 -0.32 9.91 2.77
C ILE A 306 -1.12 9.92 1.46
N ILE A 307 -1.40 8.75 0.93
CA ILE A 307 -2.16 8.57 -0.29
C ILE A 307 -3.39 7.75 0.02
N GLY A 308 -4.56 8.34 -0.22
CA GLY A 308 -5.85 7.68 -0.13
C GLY A 308 -6.35 7.31 -1.51
N ILE A 309 -6.65 6.04 -1.76
CA ILE A 309 -7.15 5.58 -3.06
C ILE A 309 -8.40 4.75 -2.86
N ASP A 310 -9.48 5.18 -3.49
CA ASP A 310 -10.76 4.51 -3.40
C ASP A 310 -10.95 3.58 -4.60
N GLU A 311 -11.03 2.27 -4.33
CA GLU A 311 -11.18 1.19 -5.31
C GLU A 311 -10.24 1.32 -6.52
N PRO A 312 -8.91 1.16 -6.36
CA PRO A 312 -7.94 1.32 -7.44
C PRO A 312 -8.20 0.40 -8.65
N GLU A 313 -8.88 -0.70 -8.44
CA GLU A 313 -9.28 -1.66 -9.47
C GLU A 313 -10.50 -1.24 -10.29
N ASN A 314 -11.29 -0.27 -9.82
CA ASN A 314 -12.54 0.11 -10.50
C ASN A 314 -12.26 0.68 -11.90
N SER A 315 -13.05 0.22 -12.87
CA SER A 315 -12.91 0.59 -14.29
C SER A 315 -11.61 0.15 -14.96
N LEU A 316 -10.79 -0.67 -14.27
CA LEU A 316 -9.60 -1.29 -14.88
C LEU A 316 -9.94 -2.67 -15.46
N HIS A 317 -9.26 -3.01 -16.53
CA HIS A 317 -9.24 -4.39 -17.00
C HIS A 317 -8.50 -5.28 -15.99
N THR A 318 -9.00 -6.48 -15.72
CA THR A 318 -8.43 -7.39 -14.70
C THR A 318 -6.93 -7.67 -14.88
N ALA A 319 -6.44 -7.67 -16.11
CA ALA A 319 -5.01 -7.83 -16.41
C ALA A 319 -4.14 -6.72 -15.79
N ILE A 320 -4.67 -5.51 -15.67
CA ILE A 320 -3.93 -4.34 -15.18
C ILE A 320 -3.98 -4.25 -13.63
N CYS A 321 -4.95 -4.91 -12.99
CA CYS A 321 -5.10 -4.85 -11.53
C CYS A 321 -3.82 -5.28 -10.80
N TYR A 322 -3.18 -6.37 -11.24
CA TYR A 322 -1.92 -6.83 -10.68
C TYR A 322 -0.86 -5.72 -10.69
N GLU A 323 -0.63 -5.11 -11.85
CA GLU A 323 0.38 -4.06 -12.03
C GLU A 323 0.11 -2.84 -11.14
N GLN A 324 -1.16 -2.46 -11.00
CA GLN A 324 -1.55 -1.34 -10.13
C GLN A 324 -1.23 -1.62 -8.66
N PHE A 325 -1.55 -2.80 -8.16
CA PHE A 325 -1.24 -3.16 -6.76
C PHE A 325 0.27 -3.32 -6.53
N GLU A 326 1.03 -3.81 -7.50
CA GLU A 326 2.51 -3.80 -7.46
C GLU A 326 3.08 -2.37 -7.39
N LYS A 327 2.50 -1.42 -8.12
CA LYS A 327 2.88 0.00 -8.03
C LYS A 327 2.54 0.59 -6.65
N LEU A 328 1.35 0.30 -6.13
CA LEU A 328 0.93 0.74 -4.80
C LEU A 328 1.82 0.14 -3.69
N LYS A 329 2.20 -1.13 -3.80
CA LYS A 329 3.21 -1.75 -2.94
C LYS A 329 4.56 -0.99 -2.99
N LYS A 330 5.01 -0.57 -4.18
CA LYS A 330 6.24 0.23 -4.32
C LYS A 330 6.09 1.63 -3.71
N VAL A 331 4.93 2.27 -3.88
CA VAL A 331 4.60 3.56 -3.26
C VAL A 331 4.62 3.46 -1.73
N SER A 332 4.13 2.35 -1.16
CA SER A 332 4.10 2.17 0.29
C SER A 332 5.48 2.10 0.96
N LYS A 333 6.55 1.89 0.20
CA LYS A 333 7.93 1.99 0.72
C LYS A 333 8.34 3.41 1.11
N VAL A 334 7.66 4.42 0.58
CA VAL A 334 8.03 5.83 0.73
C VAL A 334 6.91 6.75 1.20
N ALA A 335 5.66 6.28 1.21
CA ALA A 335 4.47 7.01 1.66
C ALA A 335 3.51 6.05 2.36
N GLN A 336 2.63 6.57 3.21
CA GLN A 336 1.54 5.77 3.76
C GLN A 336 0.42 5.66 2.71
N VAL A 337 0.07 4.45 2.32
CA VAL A 337 -1.00 4.14 1.35
C VAL A 337 -2.20 3.58 2.09
N LEU A 338 -3.32 4.27 1.99
CA LEU A 338 -4.60 3.84 2.53
C LEU A 338 -5.53 3.61 1.34
N LEU A 339 -6.10 2.43 1.20
CA LEU A 339 -6.97 2.15 0.08
C LEU A 339 -8.23 1.37 0.50
N THR A 340 -9.27 1.50 -0.32
CA THR A 340 -10.42 0.62 -0.27
C THR A 340 -10.37 -0.31 -1.46
N THR A 341 -10.83 -1.54 -1.33
CA THR A 341 -10.82 -2.47 -2.45
C THR A 341 -11.84 -3.59 -2.31
N HIS A 342 -12.33 -4.05 -3.45
CA HIS A 342 -13.11 -5.27 -3.62
C HIS A 342 -12.34 -6.36 -4.38
N TRP A 343 -11.13 -6.06 -4.86
CA TRP A 343 -10.27 -7.01 -5.55
C TRP A 343 -9.32 -7.68 -4.55
N TYR A 344 -9.60 -8.93 -4.23
CA TYR A 344 -8.83 -9.68 -3.23
C TYR A 344 -7.55 -10.32 -3.80
N GLY A 345 -7.33 -10.24 -5.11
CA GLY A 345 -6.12 -10.76 -5.75
C GLY A 345 -4.81 -10.12 -5.28
N PHE A 346 -4.89 -8.97 -4.57
CA PHE A 346 -3.72 -8.30 -4.02
C PHE A 346 -3.13 -8.99 -2.78
N LEU A 347 -3.88 -9.84 -2.09
CA LEU A 347 -3.45 -10.47 -0.84
C LEU A 347 -2.11 -11.20 -0.93
N PRO A 348 -1.84 -12.01 -1.98
CA PRO A 348 -0.53 -12.62 -2.16
C PRO A 348 0.52 -11.71 -2.83
N ILE A 349 0.11 -10.54 -3.37
CA ILE A 349 1.03 -9.62 -4.05
C ILE A 349 1.75 -8.71 -3.06
N VAL A 350 1.00 -8.21 -2.07
CA VAL A 350 1.52 -7.26 -1.07
C VAL A 350 2.09 -8.04 0.10
N ASP A 351 3.40 -8.03 0.24
CA ASP A 351 4.15 -8.77 1.27
C ASP A 351 4.17 -8.07 2.63
N LYS A 352 3.96 -6.75 2.67
CA LYS A 352 3.95 -5.94 3.91
C LYS A 352 2.78 -4.97 3.90
N GLY A 353 1.77 -5.25 4.71
CA GLY A 353 0.58 -4.42 4.79
C GLY A 353 -0.44 -4.96 5.79
N LEU A 354 -1.45 -4.16 6.08
CA LEU A 354 -2.60 -4.53 6.89
C LEU A 354 -3.87 -4.50 6.04
N VAL A 355 -4.74 -5.47 6.28
CA VAL A 355 -6.07 -5.50 5.66
C VAL A 355 -7.13 -5.54 6.76
N HIS A 356 -7.99 -4.54 6.77
CA HIS A 356 -9.13 -4.49 7.67
C HIS A 356 -10.40 -4.90 6.92
N PHE A 357 -11.01 -5.99 7.36
CA PHE A 357 -12.30 -6.44 6.82
C PHE A 357 -13.44 -5.74 7.56
N ILE A 358 -14.29 -5.05 6.80
CA ILE A 358 -15.41 -4.27 7.33
C ILE A 358 -16.71 -4.93 6.89
N LYS A 359 -17.61 -5.10 7.86
CA LYS A 359 -18.98 -5.57 7.62
C LYS A 359 -19.99 -4.70 8.34
N THR A 360 -21.23 -4.76 7.89
CA THR A 360 -22.36 -4.15 8.55
C THR A 360 -23.11 -5.21 9.35
N GLU A 361 -23.25 -5.01 10.66
CA GLU A 361 -24.08 -5.85 11.52
C GLU A 361 -25.40 -5.14 11.85
N ILE A 362 -26.49 -5.83 11.65
CA ILE A 362 -27.82 -5.38 12.03
C ILE A 362 -28.14 -6.02 13.38
N LYS A 363 -28.32 -5.19 14.42
CA LYS A 363 -28.83 -5.65 15.71
C LYS A 363 -30.29 -5.27 15.83
N GLU A 364 -31.15 -6.27 15.94
CA GLU A 364 -32.55 -6.06 16.28
C GLU A 364 -32.66 -5.61 17.75
N LYS A 365 -33.39 -4.53 17.96
CA LYS A 365 -33.79 -4.01 19.25
C LYS A 365 -35.31 -3.90 19.29
N ASP A 366 -35.91 -3.94 20.46
CA ASP A 366 -37.36 -3.76 20.65
C ASP A 366 -37.91 -2.46 20.07
N SER A 367 -37.03 -1.49 19.76
CA SER A 367 -37.36 -0.17 19.17
C SER A 367 -36.99 -0.02 17.68
N GLY A 368 -36.55 -1.11 17.00
CA GLY A 368 -36.13 -1.10 15.59
C GLY A 368 -34.74 -1.69 15.38
N SER A 369 -34.30 -1.79 14.12
CA SER A 369 -32.99 -2.29 13.75
C SER A 369 -31.92 -1.21 13.89
N ASP A 370 -30.82 -1.51 14.60
CA ASP A 370 -29.62 -0.65 14.73
C ASP A 370 -28.49 -1.24 13.88
N GLU A 371 -28.17 -0.56 12.79
CA GLU A 371 -27.13 -0.94 11.84
C GLU A 371 -25.77 -0.41 12.31
N ARG A 372 -24.79 -1.30 12.48
CA ARG A 372 -23.45 -0.95 12.99
C ARG A 372 -22.35 -1.44 12.06
N ILE A 373 -21.42 -0.55 11.75
CA ILE A 373 -20.19 -0.88 11.05
C ILE A 373 -19.23 -1.54 12.04
N VAL A 374 -18.74 -2.72 11.68
CA VAL A 374 -17.81 -3.51 12.51
C VAL A 374 -16.55 -3.84 11.72
N PHE A 375 -15.39 -3.63 12.34
CA PHE A 375 -14.11 -4.14 11.84
C PHE A 375 -13.99 -5.58 12.34
N ASP A 376 -14.34 -6.53 11.47
CA ASP A 376 -14.50 -7.94 11.82
C ASP A 376 -13.16 -8.61 12.07
N GLN A 377 -12.21 -8.37 11.17
CA GLN A 377 -10.90 -8.99 11.21
C GLN A 377 -9.84 -8.06 10.64
N THR A 378 -8.64 -8.10 11.23
CA THR A 378 -7.43 -7.50 10.68
C THR A 378 -6.45 -8.61 10.31
N VAL A 379 -5.91 -8.55 9.10
CA VAL A 379 -4.91 -9.49 8.58
C VAL A 379 -3.62 -8.75 8.32
N ASP A 380 -2.54 -9.22 8.89
CA ASP A 380 -1.19 -8.79 8.56
C ASP A 380 -0.70 -9.59 7.34
N LEU A 381 -0.42 -8.90 6.23
CA LEU A 381 -0.03 -9.53 4.97
C LEU A 381 1.35 -10.20 5.05
N TYR A 382 2.24 -9.70 5.89
CA TYR A 382 3.53 -10.35 6.16
C TYR A 382 3.35 -11.78 6.70
N ARG A 383 2.24 -12.01 7.42
CA ARG A 383 1.87 -13.31 7.99
C ARG A 383 0.81 -14.04 7.16
N TYR A 384 0.45 -13.50 6.00
CA TYR A 384 -0.64 -14.04 5.17
C TYR A 384 -0.47 -15.53 4.85
N PRO A 385 0.72 -16.04 4.44
CA PRO A 385 0.91 -17.45 4.17
C PRO A 385 0.56 -18.36 5.36
N TYR A 386 0.79 -17.87 6.58
CA TYR A 386 0.48 -18.61 7.82
C TYR A 386 -0.95 -18.39 8.32
N GLN A 387 -1.60 -17.29 7.89
CA GLN A 387 -2.94 -16.90 8.33
C GLN A 387 -4.05 -17.29 7.34
N THR A 388 -3.72 -17.83 6.16
CA THR A 388 -4.72 -18.24 5.15
C THR A 388 -5.77 -19.19 5.71
N LYS A 389 -5.42 -20.03 6.69
CA LYS A 389 -6.35 -20.91 7.40
C LYS A 389 -7.33 -20.16 8.33
N LYS A 390 -7.04 -18.90 8.68
CA LYS A 390 -7.88 -18.07 9.56
C LYS A 390 -8.81 -17.15 8.77
N LEU A 391 -8.56 -16.98 7.46
CA LEU A 391 -9.46 -16.21 6.60
C LEU A 391 -10.77 -16.97 6.37
N PRO A 392 -11.90 -16.28 6.32
CA PRO A 392 -13.14 -16.87 5.84
C PRO A 392 -12.91 -17.54 4.48
N LYS A 393 -13.47 -18.75 4.29
CA LYS A 393 -13.26 -19.53 3.04
C LYS A 393 -13.61 -18.73 1.78
N ASP A 394 -14.62 -17.89 1.87
CA ASP A 394 -15.09 -17.06 0.75
C ASP A 394 -14.04 -16.04 0.31
N PHE A 395 -13.32 -15.41 1.24
CA PHE A 395 -12.25 -14.47 0.91
C PHE A 395 -11.04 -15.16 0.28
N SER A 396 -10.63 -16.30 0.80
CA SER A 396 -9.54 -17.09 0.21
C SER A 396 -9.88 -17.58 -1.19
N LEU A 397 -11.12 -18.00 -1.42
CA LEU A 397 -11.58 -18.44 -2.74
C LEU A 397 -11.63 -17.26 -3.72
N LYS A 398 -12.19 -16.12 -3.30
CA LYS A 398 -12.28 -14.90 -4.10
C LYS A 398 -10.89 -14.38 -4.46
N SER A 399 -9.95 -14.32 -3.50
CA SER A 399 -8.55 -13.93 -3.75
C SER A 399 -7.91 -14.79 -4.84
N THR A 400 -8.06 -16.11 -4.74
CA THR A 400 -7.54 -17.03 -5.76
C THR A 400 -8.16 -16.76 -7.14
N ASN A 401 -9.49 -16.60 -7.20
CA ASN A 401 -10.19 -16.36 -8.47
C ASN A 401 -9.80 -15.03 -9.12
N ASP A 402 -9.76 -13.96 -8.34
CA ASP A 402 -9.38 -12.63 -8.81
C ASP A 402 -7.96 -12.63 -9.40
N LEU A 403 -7.02 -13.29 -8.72
CA LEU A 403 -5.64 -13.38 -9.19
C LEU A 403 -5.51 -14.31 -10.42
N VAL A 404 -6.20 -15.45 -10.44
CA VAL A 404 -6.24 -16.35 -11.61
C VAL A 404 -6.74 -15.61 -12.85
N GLN A 405 -7.81 -14.81 -12.71
CA GLN A 405 -8.32 -13.99 -13.82
C GLN A 405 -7.30 -12.96 -14.27
N SER A 406 -6.64 -12.27 -13.34
CA SER A 406 -5.61 -11.29 -13.67
C SER A 406 -4.42 -11.94 -14.42
N ILE A 407 -3.93 -13.08 -13.94
CA ILE A 407 -2.88 -13.85 -14.62
C ILE A 407 -3.32 -14.25 -16.02
N PHE A 408 -4.49 -14.88 -16.13
CA PHE A 408 -5.00 -15.39 -17.41
C PHE A 408 -5.14 -14.28 -18.46
N HIS A 409 -5.75 -13.16 -18.11
CA HIS A 409 -5.89 -12.04 -19.03
C HIS A 409 -4.56 -11.42 -19.44
N SER A 410 -3.58 -11.37 -18.54
CA SER A 410 -2.26 -10.81 -18.83
C SER A 410 -1.43 -11.66 -19.80
N LEU A 411 -1.73 -12.96 -19.94
CA LEU A 411 -1.07 -13.83 -20.90
C LEU A 411 -1.42 -13.50 -22.36
N THR A 412 -2.56 -12.85 -22.60
CA THR A 412 -3.13 -12.63 -23.94
C THR A 412 -3.13 -11.16 -24.35
N THR A 413 -2.43 -10.29 -23.64
CA THR A 413 -2.24 -8.88 -24.00
C THR A 413 -1.27 -8.72 -25.17
N ASN A 414 -1.22 -7.53 -25.78
CA ASN A 414 -0.26 -7.21 -26.84
C ASN A 414 1.21 -7.32 -26.38
N ASP A 415 1.45 -7.13 -25.07
CA ASP A 415 2.73 -7.33 -24.40
C ASP A 415 2.49 -8.35 -23.27
N PRO A 416 2.55 -9.65 -23.58
CA PRO A 416 2.12 -10.69 -22.66
C PRO A 416 3.06 -10.83 -21.48
N TYR A 417 2.49 -11.05 -20.30
CA TYR A 417 3.23 -11.37 -19.10
C TYR A 417 3.59 -12.85 -19.05
N ASN A 418 4.77 -13.14 -18.52
CA ASN A 418 5.17 -14.47 -18.11
C ASN A 418 5.06 -14.58 -16.59
N TRP A 419 4.71 -15.74 -16.08
CA TRP A 419 4.46 -15.93 -14.65
C TRP A 419 5.27 -17.09 -14.07
N LEU A 420 5.93 -16.83 -12.95
CA LEU A 420 6.49 -17.84 -12.08
C LEU A 420 5.72 -17.82 -10.76
N ILE A 421 5.04 -18.92 -10.44
CA ILE A 421 4.24 -19.08 -9.23
C ILE A 421 5.03 -19.99 -8.29
N CYS A 422 5.41 -19.49 -7.12
CA CYS A 422 6.18 -20.20 -6.10
C CYS A 422 5.43 -20.29 -4.77
N GLU A 423 5.97 -21.01 -3.80
CA GLU A 423 5.30 -21.27 -2.54
C GLU A 423 5.38 -20.09 -1.56
N GLY A 424 6.59 -19.57 -1.32
CA GLY A 424 6.86 -18.62 -0.25
C GLY A 424 7.49 -17.31 -0.68
N SER A 425 7.51 -16.33 0.23
CA SER A 425 8.16 -15.04 0.03
C SER A 425 9.68 -15.16 -0.08
N SER A 426 10.30 -16.09 0.63
CA SER A 426 11.74 -16.40 0.48
C SER A 426 12.07 -16.88 -0.92
N ASP A 427 11.24 -17.76 -1.50
CA ASP A 427 11.41 -18.25 -2.89
C ASP A 427 11.37 -17.08 -3.86
N GLN A 428 10.40 -16.17 -3.70
CA GLN A 428 10.30 -14.97 -4.52
C GLN A 428 11.59 -14.15 -4.48
N ILE A 429 12.15 -13.92 -3.29
CA ILE A 429 13.39 -13.13 -3.12
C ILE A 429 14.54 -13.75 -3.92
N TYR A 430 14.75 -15.06 -3.81
CA TYR A 430 15.81 -15.75 -4.57
C TYR A 430 15.56 -15.69 -6.07
N LEU A 431 14.36 -16.05 -6.51
CA LEU A 431 13.99 -16.13 -7.92
C LEU A 431 13.99 -14.76 -8.61
N GLU A 432 13.61 -13.68 -7.90
CA GLU A 432 13.71 -12.31 -8.42
C GLU A 432 15.15 -11.90 -8.76
N TYR A 433 16.12 -12.35 -7.95
CA TYR A 433 17.52 -12.10 -8.23
C TYR A 433 18.07 -13.02 -9.33
N PHE A 434 17.78 -14.31 -9.26
CA PHE A 434 18.29 -15.30 -10.23
C PHE A 434 17.76 -15.08 -11.66
N LEU A 435 16.59 -14.47 -11.79
CA LEU A 435 15.90 -14.24 -13.07
C LEU A 435 15.74 -12.73 -13.37
N LYS A 436 16.60 -11.88 -12.78
CA LYS A 436 16.50 -10.41 -12.86
C LYS A 436 16.48 -9.85 -14.30
N ASP A 437 17.21 -10.46 -15.20
CA ASP A 437 17.26 -10.13 -16.62
C ASP A 437 15.94 -10.48 -17.33
N LEU A 438 15.41 -11.69 -17.15
CA LEU A 438 14.15 -12.11 -17.75
C LEU A 438 12.95 -11.28 -17.27
N LYS A 439 13.06 -10.71 -16.06
CA LYS A 439 12.00 -9.86 -15.51
C LYS A 439 11.76 -8.62 -16.36
N SER A 440 12.82 -8.02 -16.91
CA SER A 440 12.74 -6.85 -17.79
C SER A 440 12.55 -7.18 -19.25
N GLU A 441 13.13 -8.29 -19.72
CA GLU A 441 13.13 -8.66 -21.14
C GLU A 441 11.84 -9.35 -21.58
N LEU A 442 11.21 -10.11 -20.67
CA LEU A 442 10.05 -10.96 -20.97
C LEU A 442 8.82 -10.65 -20.10
N ASN A 443 8.74 -9.50 -19.45
CA ASN A 443 7.67 -9.16 -18.52
C ASN A 443 7.39 -10.28 -17.49
N LEU A 444 8.46 -10.92 -16.96
CA LEU A 444 8.32 -12.02 -16.02
C LEU A 444 7.88 -11.50 -14.64
N GLN A 445 6.76 -12.01 -14.16
CA GLN A 445 6.25 -11.76 -12.82
C GLN A 445 6.45 -13.00 -11.95
N ILE A 446 6.91 -12.79 -10.71
CA ILE A 446 7.18 -13.87 -9.76
C ILE A 446 6.29 -13.62 -8.53
N ILE A 447 5.41 -14.58 -8.21
CA ILE A 447 4.47 -14.44 -7.11
C ILE A 447 4.50 -15.64 -6.16
N PRO A 448 4.56 -15.40 -4.85
CA PRO A 448 4.34 -16.42 -3.83
C PRO A 448 2.85 -16.56 -3.56
N VAL A 449 2.36 -17.79 -3.43
CA VAL A 449 0.93 -18.03 -3.20
C VAL A 449 0.60 -18.66 -1.84
N GLY A 450 1.59 -19.00 -1.02
CA GLY A 450 1.38 -19.48 0.35
C GLY A 450 1.33 -21.00 0.49
N GLY A 451 2.18 -21.72 -0.22
CA GLY A 451 2.44 -23.15 -0.05
C GLY A 451 1.98 -24.04 -1.19
N VAL A 452 2.44 -25.29 -1.18
CA VAL A 452 2.29 -26.28 -2.27
C VAL A 452 0.84 -26.49 -2.72
N GLU A 453 -0.11 -26.54 -1.79
CA GLU A 453 -1.51 -26.78 -2.13
C GLU A 453 -2.14 -25.60 -2.90
N LEU A 454 -1.70 -24.38 -2.63
CA LEU A 454 -2.14 -23.22 -3.39
C LEU A 454 -1.48 -23.17 -4.76
N VAL A 455 -0.18 -23.50 -4.88
CA VAL A 455 0.49 -23.61 -6.20
C VAL A 455 -0.23 -24.62 -7.09
N LYS A 456 -0.56 -25.82 -6.55
CA LYS A 456 -1.35 -26.83 -7.27
C LYS A 456 -2.73 -26.32 -7.69
N LYS A 457 -3.40 -25.57 -6.80
CA LYS A 457 -4.71 -24.99 -7.06
C LYS A 457 -4.65 -23.97 -8.20
N PHE A 458 -3.65 -23.07 -8.18
CA PHE A 458 -3.40 -22.13 -9.27
C PHE A 458 -3.10 -22.85 -10.58
N TYR A 459 -2.25 -23.87 -10.56
CA TYR A 459 -1.99 -24.70 -11.75
C TYR A 459 -3.27 -25.28 -12.34
N LYS A 460 -4.13 -25.89 -11.51
CA LYS A 460 -5.42 -26.47 -11.94
C LYS A 460 -6.33 -25.40 -12.55
N TYR A 461 -6.48 -24.25 -11.90
CA TYR A 461 -7.39 -23.19 -12.36
C TYR A 461 -6.91 -22.50 -13.64
N LEU A 462 -5.61 -22.38 -13.83
CA LEU A 462 -5.01 -21.76 -15.02
C LEU A 462 -4.90 -22.74 -16.19
N SER A 463 -4.71 -24.02 -15.93
CA SER A 463 -4.53 -25.03 -17.00
C SER A 463 -5.80 -25.24 -17.83
N LEU A 464 -7.00 -25.18 -17.23
CA LEU A 464 -8.26 -25.36 -17.97
C LEU A 464 -8.47 -24.28 -19.05
N PRO A 465 -8.52 -22.98 -18.73
CA PRO A 465 -8.73 -21.95 -19.75
C PRO A 465 -7.59 -21.89 -20.76
N ILE A 466 -6.36 -22.17 -20.38
CA ILE A 466 -5.22 -22.22 -21.31
C ILE A 466 -5.39 -23.35 -22.35
N THR A 467 -6.04 -24.46 -21.98
CA THR A 467 -6.30 -25.55 -22.95
C THR A 467 -7.38 -25.21 -23.98
N GLU A 468 -8.27 -24.29 -23.68
CA GLU A 468 -9.38 -23.90 -24.54
C GLU A 468 -9.02 -22.77 -25.52
N ILE A 469 -7.94 -22.02 -25.27
CA ILE A 469 -7.50 -20.97 -26.19
C ILE A 469 -6.92 -21.59 -27.45
N THR A 470 -7.56 -21.34 -28.59
CA THR A 470 -7.05 -21.67 -29.91
C THR A 470 -6.16 -20.55 -30.43
N GLY A 471 -4.92 -20.87 -30.85
CA GLY A 471 -4.02 -19.87 -31.46
C GLY A 471 -2.94 -19.28 -30.54
N LEU A 472 -2.53 -20.00 -29.50
CA LEU A 472 -1.57 -19.60 -28.45
C LEU A 472 -0.12 -19.28 -28.91
N LYS A 473 0.15 -18.96 -30.19
CA LYS A 473 1.53 -18.81 -30.65
C LYS A 473 2.29 -17.66 -29.97
N ASP A 474 1.61 -16.59 -29.56
CA ASP A 474 2.21 -15.37 -29.01
C ASP A 474 1.73 -15.07 -27.59
N CYS A 475 1.39 -16.09 -26.79
CA CYS A 475 0.95 -15.92 -25.40
C CYS A 475 2.12 -16.05 -24.42
N GLY A 476 1.97 -15.42 -23.26
CA GLY A 476 2.85 -15.61 -22.12
C GLY A 476 2.84 -17.05 -21.58
N ARG A 477 3.79 -17.37 -20.74
CA ARG A 477 4.01 -18.72 -20.17
C ARG A 477 3.92 -18.69 -18.66
N ILE A 478 3.53 -19.83 -18.08
CA ILE A 478 3.41 -20.00 -16.63
C ILE A 478 4.31 -21.16 -16.18
N PHE A 479 5.16 -20.89 -15.22
CA PHE A 479 5.95 -21.88 -14.49
C PHE A 479 5.49 -21.95 -13.05
N CYS A 480 5.00 -23.09 -12.60
CA CYS A 480 4.67 -23.36 -11.21
C CYS A 480 5.80 -24.16 -10.58
N LEU A 481 6.39 -23.63 -9.51
CA LEU A 481 7.49 -24.24 -8.77
C LEU A 481 7.03 -24.61 -7.36
N THR A 482 7.34 -25.83 -6.93
CA THR A 482 7.10 -26.28 -5.56
C THR A 482 8.34 -26.95 -4.98
N ASP A 483 8.37 -26.98 -3.64
CA ASP A 483 9.28 -27.79 -2.86
C ASP A 483 8.84 -29.28 -2.87
N THR A 484 9.68 -30.17 -2.35
CA THR A 484 9.31 -31.55 -2.08
C THR A 484 9.12 -31.74 -0.58
N ASP A 485 7.86 -31.77 -0.13
CA ASP A 485 7.49 -31.96 1.26
C ASP A 485 7.46 -33.46 1.67
N ALA A 486 7.87 -33.75 2.90
CA ALA A 486 7.75 -35.08 3.49
C ALA A 486 6.30 -35.60 3.55
N ASN A 487 5.32 -34.70 3.66
CA ASN A 487 3.90 -35.02 3.75
C ASN A 487 3.24 -35.38 2.40
N LEU A 488 3.86 -35.07 1.26
CA LEU A 488 3.39 -35.47 -0.07
C LEU A 488 3.30 -37.00 -0.22
N ARG A 489 3.96 -37.76 0.66
CA ARG A 489 3.94 -39.23 0.69
C ARG A 489 2.61 -39.82 1.17
N LYS A 490 1.75 -39.06 1.85
CA LYS A 490 0.56 -39.61 2.55
C LYS A 490 -0.77 -39.40 1.83
N ASN A 491 -0.86 -38.38 0.99
CA ASN A 491 -2.13 -38.05 0.35
C ASN A 491 -2.03 -38.40 -1.13
N GLY A 492 -2.83 -39.32 -1.63
CA GLY A 492 -2.87 -39.78 -3.02
C GLY A 492 -2.75 -38.61 -3.98
N VAL A 493 -1.70 -38.64 -4.80
CA VAL A 493 -1.39 -37.56 -5.72
C VAL A 493 -2.25 -37.75 -6.95
N ASP A 494 -3.09 -36.75 -7.23
CA ASP A 494 -3.70 -36.62 -8.54
C ASP A 494 -2.60 -36.54 -9.59
N GLN A 495 -2.64 -37.40 -10.59
CA GLN A 495 -1.71 -37.35 -11.73
C GLN A 495 -1.96 -36.04 -12.48
N PHE A 496 -1.03 -35.10 -12.36
CA PHE A 496 -1.04 -33.86 -13.13
C PHE A 496 -0.45 -34.16 -14.51
N LYS A 497 -1.30 -34.41 -15.50
CA LYS A 497 -0.83 -34.49 -16.90
C LYS A 497 -0.37 -33.10 -17.33
N GLU A 498 0.83 -33.01 -17.92
CA GLU A 498 1.25 -31.80 -18.63
C GLU A 498 0.27 -31.56 -19.79
N LEU A 499 -0.60 -30.58 -19.62
CA LEU A 499 -1.69 -30.36 -20.57
C LEU A 499 -1.25 -29.55 -21.79
N LYS A 500 -0.28 -28.64 -21.66
CA LYS A 500 0.29 -27.86 -22.79
C LYS A 500 1.64 -27.22 -22.46
N SER A 501 2.35 -26.78 -23.51
CA SER A 501 3.67 -26.14 -23.43
C SER A 501 3.69 -24.77 -22.71
N HIS A 502 2.53 -24.12 -22.49
CA HIS A 502 2.41 -22.77 -21.91
C HIS A 502 2.21 -22.74 -20.39
N ILE A 503 1.93 -23.86 -19.76
CA ILE A 503 1.87 -23.99 -18.31
C ILE A 503 2.49 -25.30 -17.87
N ILE A 504 3.44 -25.24 -16.95
CA ILE A 504 4.09 -26.41 -16.36
C ILE A 504 4.12 -26.33 -14.85
N LEU A 505 4.12 -27.49 -14.21
CA LEU A 505 4.29 -27.64 -12.77
C LEU A 505 5.50 -28.54 -12.52
N LYS A 506 6.49 -28.01 -11.84
CA LYS A 506 7.73 -28.68 -11.47
C LYS A 506 7.98 -28.59 -9.99
N ARG A 507 8.73 -29.54 -9.44
CA ARG A 507 9.19 -29.50 -8.05
C ARG A 507 10.70 -29.69 -7.97
N LEU A 508 11.29 -29.11 -6.92
CA LEU A 508 12.68 -29.34 -6.56
C LEU A 508 12.86 -30.80 -6.10
N SER A 509 13.90 -31.44 -6.51
CA SER A 509 14.25 -32.80 -6.12
C SER A 509 15.76 -32.97 -5.98
N SER A 510 16.19 -33.82 -5.05
CA SER A 510 17.58 -34.24 -4.97
C SER A 510 17.80 -35.37 -5.96
N GLY A 511 18.56 -35.10 -7.00
CA GLY A 511 18.99 -36.09 -8.00
C GLY A 511 20.21 -36.90 -7.55
N ALA A 512 20.82 -37.65 -8.51
CA ALA A 512 22.06 -38.33 -8.28
C ALA A 512 23.18 -37.34 -7.90
N ASP A 513 24.11 -37.78 -7.06
CA ASP A 513 25.28 -36.99 -6.63
C ASP A 513 24.91 -35.69 -5.85
N ASN A 514 23.73 -35.66 -5.20
CA ASN A 514 23.24 -34.51 -4.47
C ASN A 514 23.09 -33.22 -5.30
N VAL A 515 22.79 -33.35 -6.58
CA VAL A 515 22.47 -32.23 -7.46
C VAL A 515 20.99 -31.97 -7.41
N THR A 516 20.58 -30.69 -7.22
CA THR A 516 19.17 -30.32 -7.33
C THR A 516 18.71 -30.32 -8.78
N GLU A 517 17.59 -30.97 -9.03
CA GLU A 517 16.95 -31.06 -10.34
C GLU A 517 15.48 -30.63 -10.22
N LEU A 518 14.93 -30.16 -11.35
CA LEU A 518 13.51 -29.87 -11.47
C LEU A 518 12.80 -31.05 -12.14
N ILE A 519 12.02 -31.77 -11.37
CA ILE A 519 11.28 -32.92 -11.87
C ILE A 519 9.80 -32.62 -12.05
N LYS A 520 9.12 -33.44 -12.84
CA LYS A 520 7.66 -33.39 -12.99
C LYS A 520 6.99 -33.69 -11.66
N PHE A 521 5.81 -33.13 -11.46
CA PHE A 521 4.99 -33.37 -10.27
C PHE A 521 4.26 -34.73 -10.41
N GLU A 522 4.99 -35.80 -10.66
CA GLU A 522 4.50 -37.19 -10.68
C GLU A 522 5.14 -37.94 -9.53
N LEU A 523 4.38 -38.84 -8.90
CA LEU A 523 4.92 -39.69 -7.85
C LEU A 523 5.57 -40.92 -8.47
N GLU A 524 6.86 -40.88 -8.60
CA GLU A 524 7.68 -42.10 -8.66
C GLU A 524 8.80 -41.94 -7.64
N GLU A 525 8.82 -42.89 -6.66
CA GLU A 525 9.89 -43.14 -5.69
C GLU A 525 9.99 -42.25 -4.44
N LYS A 526 10.55 -42.84 -3.38
CA LYS A 526 10.85 -42.23 -2.09
C LYS A 526 11.95 -41.19 -2.24
N GLN A 527 11.56 -39.92 -2.45
CA GLN A 527 12.50 -38.81 -2.48
C GLN A 527 12.60 -38.14 -1.12
N GLU A 528 13.77 -37.63 -0.78
CA GLU A 528 13.98 -36.86 0.44
C GLU A 528 13.33 -35.48 0.30
N PRO A 529 12.78 -34.93 1.40
CA PRO A 529 12.23 -33.57 1.40
C PRO A 529 13.32 -32.55 1.09
N ILE A 530 13.03 -31.67 0.14
CA ILE A 530 13.93 -30.59 -0.25
C ILE A 530 13.14 -29.30 -0.42
N ASP A 531 13.62 -28.24 0.23
CA ASP A 531 13.13 -26.88 0.06
C ASP A 531 14.13 -26.05 -0.74
N ILE A 532 13.74 -24.82 -1.11
CA ILE A 532 14.57 -23.93 -1.92
C ILE A 532 15.88 -23.59 -1.18
N GLU A 533 15.84 -23.43 0.15
CA GLU A 533 17.03 -23.13 0.94
C GLU A 533 18.07 -24.25 0.85
N LYS A 534 17.65 -25.52 0.77
CA LYS A 534 18.55 -26.67 0.56
C LYS A 534 19.07 -26.78 -0.85
N SER A 535 18.48 -26.04 -1.78
CA SER A 535 18.79 -26.02 -3.22
C SER A 535 19.68 -24.86 -3.65
N LEU A 536 20.12 -24.03 -2.69
CA LEU A 536 20.98 -22.87 -2.92
C LEU A 536 22.45 -23.28 -3.10
N ASN A 537 23.26 -22.34 -3.58
CA ASN A 537 24.71 -22.54 -3.67
C ASN A 537 25.32 -22.67 -2.27
N PRO A 538 26.05 -23.76 -1.96
CA PRO A 538 26.57 -24.03 -0.62
C PRO A 538 27.58 -23.00 -0.11
N GLN A 539 28.42 -22.43 -0.99
CA GLN A 539 29.42 -21.45 -0.59
C GLN A 539 28.76 -20.13 -0.16
N VAL A 540 27.82 -19.65 -0.98
CA VAL A 540 27.06 -18.44 -0.66
C VAL A 540 26.20 -18.65 0.58
N PHE A 541 25.64 -19.84 0.76
CA PHE A 541 24.85 -20.21 1.93
C PHE A 541 25.67 -20.14 3.21
N ALA A 542 26.87 -20.75 3.22
CA ALA A 542 27.75 -20.74 4.37
C ALA A 542 28.21 -19.32 4.72
N GLU A 543 28.61 -18.51 3.74
CA GLU A 543 29.00 -17.11 3.96
C GLU A 543 27.85 -16.30 4.52
N THR A 544 26.60 -16.56 4.06
CA THR A 544 25.41 -15.91 4.58
C THR A 544 25.20 -16.21 6.08
N LEU A 545 25.36 -17.46 6.50
CA LEU A 545 25.27 -17.83 7.92
C LEU A 545 26.33 -17.14 8.77
N ILE A 546 27.57 -17.04 8.25
CA ILE A 546 28.67 -16.33 8.93
C ILE A 546 28.31 -14.85 9.13
N GLN A 547 27.83 -14.19 8.09
CA GLN A 547 27.48 -12.76 8.17
C GLN A 547 26.24 -12.46 9.02
N LEU A 548 25.34 -13.40 9.12
CA LEU A 548 24.23 -13.32 10.07
C LEU A 548 24.64 -13.57 11.51
N LYS A 549 25.92 -13.88 11.78
CA LYS A 549 26.43 -14.28 13.10
C LYS A 549 25.62 -15.43 13.70
N ALA A 550 25.21 -16.34 12.83
CA ALA A 550 24.48 -17.53 13.26
C ALA A 550 25.30 -18.31 14.31
N ASN A 551 24.62 -19.00 15.21
CA ASN A 551 25.30 -19.80 16.21
C ASN A 551 26.25 -20.78 15.52
N PRO A 552 27.52 -20.94 15.99
CA PRO A 552 28.51 -21.83 15.38
C PRO A 552 28.04 -23.26 15.11
N LYS A 553 27.05 -23.73 15.87
CA LYS A 553 26.43 -25.06 15.63
C LYS A 553 25.69 -25.18 14.29
N TYR A 554 25.33 -24.07 13.65
CA TYR A 554 24.68 -24.02 12.33
C TYR A 554 25.70 -23.81 11.20
N LEU A 555 26.97 -23.51 11.52
CA LEU A 555 28.02 -23.34 10.53
C LEU A 555 28.40 -24.69 9.92
N VAL A 556 28.45 -24.71 8.62
CA VAL A 556 28.91 -25.87 7.85
C VAL A 556 30.43 -25.95 7.98
N GLY A 557 31.00 -27.13 8.20
CA GLY A 557 32.43 -27.32 8.25
C GLY A 557 33.09 -26.90 6.92
N GLU A 558 34.20 -26.18 6.99
CA GLU A 558 34.93 -25.70 5.80
C GLU A 558 35.30 -26.85 4.85
N ASP A 559 35.55 -28.06 5.37
CA ASP A 559 35.90 -29.25 4.58
C ASP A 559 34.78 -29.71 3.65
N GLN A 560 33.52 -29.37 3.96
CA GLN A 560 32.36 -29.72 3.12
C GLN A 560 32.09 -28.70 2.01
N ILE A 561 32.68 -27.51 2.10
CA ILE A 561 32.42 -26.38 1.19
C ILE A 561 33.51 -26.23 0.12
N GLN A 562 34.75 -26.70 0.37
CA GLN A 562 35.95 -26.35 -0.42
C GLN A 562 35.96 -26.81 -1.90
N ASN A 563 35.05 -27.67 -2.35
CA ASN A 563 35.09 -28.22 -3.73
C ASN A 563 33.78 -28.13 -4.51
N VAL A 564 32.82 -27.31 -4.09
CA VAL A 564 31.47 -27.30 -4.67
C VAL A 564 31.30 -26.13 -5.62
N LYS A 565 31.67 -26.30 -6.88
CA LYS A 565 31.26 -25.36 -7.94
C LYS A 565 29.78 -25.60 -8.27
N GLY A 566 28.94 -24.69 -7.87
CA GLY A 566 27.61 -24.40 -8.43
C GLY A 566 26.50 -25.48 -8.41
N ASN A 567 26.80 -26.75 -8.27
CA ASN A 567 25.91 -27.82 -8.70
C ASN A 567 25.41 -28.77 -7.57
N THR A 568 25.91 -28.66 -6.36
CA THR A 568 25.50 -29.61 -5.30
C THR A 568 24.50 -28.97 -4.35
N THR A 569 23.50 -29.76 -4.01
CA THR A 569 22.55 -29.39 -2.96
C THR A 569 23.19 -29.39 -1.58
N ILE A 570 22.70 -28.53 -0.71
CA ILE A 570 23.00 -28.54 0.72
C ILE A 570 22.37 -29.76 1.41
N SER A 571 21.69 -30.64 0.68
CA SER A 571 20.91 -31.76 1.23
C SER A 571 21.72 -32.74 2.11
N ASN A 572 23.04 -32.82 1.94
CA ASN A 572 23.92 -33.57 2.84
C ASN A 572 24.25 -32.87 4.15
N LEU A 573 23.91 -31.60 4.28
CA LEU A 573 24.01 -30.91 5.55
C LEU A 573 22.79 -31.26 6.41
N ARG A 574 22.66 -32.54 6.77
CA ARG A 574 21.67 -33.02 7.75
C ARG A 574 22.02 -32.49 9.14
N ASN A 575 21.95 -31.17 9.28
CA ASN A 575 21.99 -30.56 10.58
C ASN A 575 20.55 -30.28 11.00
N TRP A 576 19.98 -31.12 11.88
CA TRP A 576 18.65 -30.94 12.49
C TRP A 576 18.46 -29.55 13.11
N ASP A 577 19.57 -28.90 13.45
CA ASP A 577 19.55 -27.55 14.00
C ASP A 577 19.30 -26.46 12.93
N LEU A 578 19.68 -26.70 11.66
CA LEU A 578 19.31 -25.79 10.54
C LEU A 578 17.80 -25.78 10.29
N GLU A 579 17.15 -26.93 10.35
CA GLU A 579 15.69 -26.98 10.23
C GLU A 579 15.02 -26.18 11.36
N LYS A 580 15.56 -26.25 12.58
CA LYS A 580 15.09 -25.42 13.70
C LYS A 580 15.37 -23.93 13.48
N PHE A 581 16.50 -23.58 12.89
CA PHE A 581 16.83 -22.19 12.57
C PHE A 581 15.81 -21.55 11.63
N PHE A 582 15.32 -22.29 10.63
CA PHE A 582 14.33 -21.80 9.68
C PHE A 582 12.87 -21.93 10.15
N LEU A 583 12.61 -22.53 11.33
CA LEU A 583 11.25 -22.61 11.89
C LEU A 583 10.76 -21.31 12.50
N ASP A 584 11.66 -20.41 12.91
CA ASP A 584 11.29 -19.13 13.48
C ASP A 584 10.69 -18.21 12.41
N GLU A 585 9.62 -17.51 12.77
CA GLU A 585 8.86 -16.64 11.87
C GLU A 585 9.74 -15.50 11.31
N GLY A 586 9.78 -15.36 9.98
CA GLY A 586 10.54 -14.32 9.28
C GLY A 586 12.01 -14.64 9.02
N VAL A 587 12.58 -15.67 9.63
CA VAL A 587 14.00 -16.02 9.47
C VAL A 587 14.35 -16.41 8.04
N LYS A 588 13.45 -17.11 7.32
CA LYS A 588 13.66 -17.46 5.92
C LYS A 588 13.78 -16.23 5.02
N ASP A 589 12.93 -15.22 5.22
CA ASP A 589 12.96 -13.98 4.43
C ASP A 589 14.20 -13.14 4.73
N ASP A 590 14.58 -13.03 6.01
CA ASP A 590 15.79 -12.33 6.43
C ASP A 590 17.05 -13.02 5.90
N PHE A 591 17.07 -14.35 5.92
CA PHE A 591 18.13 -15.14 5.33
C PHE A 591 18.20 -14.96 3.82
N ALA A 592 17.06 -15.02 3.12
CA ALA A 592 17.00 -14.82 1.67
C ALA A 592 17.50 -13.42 1.28
N ALA A 593 17.06 -12.38 1.97
CA ALA A 593 17.54 -11.02 1.74
C ALA A 593 19.05 -10.89 1.96
N LYS A 594 19.57 -11.54 3.00
CA LYS A 594 21.00 -11.53 3.30
C LYS A 594 21.80 -12.34 2.29
N TYR A 595 21.29 -13.52 1.86
CA TYR A 595 21.89 -14.34 0.83
C TYR A 595 22.10 -13.54 -0.48
N ILE A 596 21.07 -12.78 -0.90
CA ILE A 596 21.18 -11.94 -2.09
C ILE A 596 22.22 -10.82 -1.92
N GLN A 597 22.30 -10.21 -0.73
CA GLN A 597 23.37 -9.23 -0.45
C GLN A 597 24.77 -9.84 -0.54
N VAL A 598 24.95 -11.05 -0.05
CA VAL A 598 26.22 -11.78 -0.13
C VAL A 598 26.55 -12.10 -1.59
N MET A 599 25.58 -12.59 -2.37
CA MET A 599 25.72 -12.82 -3.81
C MET A 599 26.21 -11.57 -4.53
N ILE A 600 25.55 -10.41 -4.32
CA ILE A 600 25.89 -9.16 -5.00
C ILE A 600 27.29 -8.67 -4.64
N ASN A 601 27.70 -8.82 -3.39
CA ASN A 601 28.93 -8.20 -2.87
C ASN A 601 30.18 -9.06 -3.07
N GLN A 602 30.05 -10.39 -3.12
CA GLN A 602 31.21 -11.29 -3.03
C GLN A 602 31.25 -12.38 -4.11
N PHE A 603 30.13 -12.60 -4.80
CA PHE A 603 30.00 -13.67 -5.79
C PHE A 603 29.48 -13.10 -7.12
N ASP A 604 29.52 -13.89 -8.17
CA ASP A 604 29.00 -13.55 -9.48
C ASP A 604 27.88 -14.50 -9.91
N ASP A 605 27.31 -14.27 -11.10
CA ASP A 605 26.17 -15.05 -11.60
C ASP A 605 26.51 -16.53 -11.87
N THR A 606 27.80 -16.93 -11.84
CA THR A 606 28.21 -18.36 -11.96
C THR A 606 27.86 -19.18 -10.73
N TYR A 607 27.58 -18.51 -9.59
CA TYR A 607 27.13 -19.13 -8.35
C TYR A 607 25.61 -19.29 -8.26
N ILE A 608 24.86 -18.87 -9.27
CA ILE A 608 23.43 -19.15 -9.36
C ILE A 608 23.22 -20.66 -9.49
N PRO A 609 22.29 -21.27 -8.70
CA PRO A 609 22.04 -22.70 -8.78
C PRO A 609 21.66 -23.17 -10.18
N THR A 610 22.22 -24.31 -10.61
CA THR A 610 22.07 -24.81 -11.99
C THR A 610 20.64 -25.17 -12.37
N TRP A 611 19.81 -25.59 -11.41
CA TRP A 611 18.39 -25.86 -11.68
C TRP A 611 17.62 -24.63 -12.20
N VAL A 612 18.10 -23.43 -11.89
CA VAL A 612 17.52 -22.17 -12.41
C VAL A 612 17.64 -22.08 -13.93
N ALA A 613 18.66 -22.69 -14.52
CA ALA A 613 18.84 -22.70 -15.98
C ALA A 613 17.67 -23.39 -16.73
N GLU A 614 17.00 -24.36 -16.10
CA GLU A 614 15.82 -25.00 -16.68
C GLU A 614 14.62 -24.05 -16.73
N ILE A 615 14.43 -23.24 -15.68
CA ILE A 615 13.39 -22.21 -15.65
C ILE A 615 13.65 -21.18 -16.74
N ARG A 616 14.90 -20.71 -16.86
CA ARG A 616 15.32 -19.76 -17.91
C ARG A 616 15.03 -20.32 -19.30
N LYS A 617 15.44 -21.55 -19.55
CA LYS A 617 15.21 -22.25 -20.85
C LYS A 617 13.72 -22.37 -21.18
N TYR A 618 12.86 -22.51 -20.17
CA TYR A 618 11.41 -22.59 -20.40
C TYR A 618 10.83 -21.26 -20.89
N PHE A 619 11.22 -20.15 -20.31
CA PHE A 619 10.71 -18.83 -20.70
C PHE A 619 11.33 -18.31 -22.00
N LEU A 620 12.54 -18.73 -22.36
CA LEU A 620 13.24 -18.33 -23.59
C LEU A 620 12.83 -19.15 -24.85
N LYS A 621 12.00 -20.17 -24.70
CA LYS A 621 11.47 -20.96 -25.84
C LYS A 621 10.38 -20.19 -26.57
#